data_750f6079bf21a6c3f9a0ef3d5264c472
#
_entry.id   750f6079bf21a6c3f9a0ef3d5264c472
#
_cell.length_a   1.000
_cell.length_b   1.000
_cell.length_c   1.000
_cell.angle_alpha   90.00
_cell.angle_beta   90.00
_cell.angle_gamma   90.00
#
_symmetry.space_group_name_H-M   'P 1'
#
loop_
_entity.id
_entity.type
_entity.pdbx_description
1 polymer ?
#
loop_
_entity_poly.entity_id
_entity_poly.type
_entity_poly.pdbx_seq_one_letter_code
_entity_poly.pdbx_strand_id
1 'polypeptide(L)'
;MSEPTRRGFEGAAECALEVRDLSFTYAGAEEPVLRDVSWRVPRGAFALLVGDTGSGKSTLLSLAKPQIAPAGEREGEVLVNGRPACGMDAAESARTVGYVFQNPDNQIVCESVWHEMAFGLENLGTPQDEMRRLVAETSYFFGIEDWFRCVTDTLSGGRKQLLALASTLVMKPELLLLDEPTAQLDPIAEKNFLHALFRVNRELGCTVVVATHQPRAMLDYATCAFRLRDGSLAPVEDLSELDVRPRLLESVDGGRPGVHAELERAAAGAPAERGGRRARAEQPAASVSRGWFRYGRDTAWVLRGIDLVVRPGAIHALVGGNGCGKSTLLSLLAGTRRLQRGAVARFTEAKALLPQDPRALFAEETVDDELMEWSGGGRYGRADVDDMLAHLGLVHAAALHPYDLSGGQQQLLALGKLLLVKPELLLLDEPTKGLDTASRRLMARALVWCRDHGVTVLMATHDLDFVNQVADDVSMVFDGQIACTQPSGEFFTGNVYYRP
;
A
#
# COMPACT_ATOMS: atom_id res chain seq x y z
N MET A 1 33.40 13.35 -18.09
CA MET A 1 32.55 12.25 -18.56
C MET A 1 33.39 11.00 -18.59
N SER A 2 33.38 10.23 -17.54
CA SER A 2 34.08 8.96 -17.39
C SER A 2 33.04 7.92 -17.01
N GLU A 3 32.93 6.89 -17.85
CA GLU A 3 32.03 5.75 -17.69
C GLU A 3 32.24 5.05 -16.35
N PRO A 4 31.18 4.62 -15.65
CA PRO A 4 31.31 3.77 -14.49
C PRO A 4 31.71 2.35 -14.92
N THR A 5 32.90 1.96 -14.59
CA THR A 5 33.51 0.65 -14.81
C THR A 5 32.63 -0.44 -14.20
N ARG A 6 32.10 -1.32 -15.05
CA ARG A 6 31.51 -2.61 -14.67
C ARG A 6 32.56 -3.44 -13.95
N ARG A 7 32.46 -3.55 -12.63
CA ARG A 7 33.17 -4.58 -11.85
C ARG A 7 32.27 -5.81 -11.75
N GLY A 8 32.61 -6.85 -12.50
CA GLY A 8 32.10 -8.19 -12.28
C GLY A 8 32.52 -8.64 -10.87
N PHE A 9 31.59 -9.14 -10.08
CA PHE A 9 31.83 -9.72 -8.75
C PHE A 9 32.40 -11.14 -8.89
N GLU A 10 33.65 -11.25 -9.37
CA GLU A 10 34.48 -12.45 -9.25
C GLU A 10 35.51 -12.23 -8.14
N GLY A 11 35.13 -12.54 -6.91
CA GLY A 11 35.94 -12.58 -5.71
C GLY A 11 34.97 -12.81 -4.55
N ALA A 12 35.30 -13.71 -3.63
CA ALA A 12 34.46 -14.04 -2.46
C ALA A 12 34.23 -12.80 -1.59
N ALA A 13 33.31 -11.90 -2.05
CA ALA A 13 32.83 -10.80 -1.24
C ALA A 13 32.11 -11.41 -0.03
N GLU A 14 32.49 -10.98 1.18
CA GLU A 14 31.81 -11.42 2.39
C GLU A 14 30.29 -11.12 2.26
N CYS A 15 29.48 -12.18 2.34
CA CYS A 15 28.03 -12.05 2.27
C CYS A 15 27.48 -11.59 3.63
N ALA A 16 26.57 -10.63 3.62
CA ALA A 16 25.79 -10.26 4.81
C ALA A 16 24.63 -11.22 5.05
N LEU A 17 23.99 -11.69 3.96
CA LEU A 17 22.95 -12.71 3.99
C LEU A 17 23.27 -13.76 2.95
N GLU A 18 23.24 -15.03 3.33
CA GLU A 18 23.36 -16.17 2.44
C GLU A 18 22.27 -17.18 2.77
N VAL A 19 21.50 -17.57 1.75
CA VAL A 19 20.47 -18.59 1.83
C VAL A 19 20.90 -19.74 0.92
N ARG A 20 20.84 -20.97 1.43
CA ARG A 20 21.29 -22.19 0.72
C ARG A 20 20.14 -23.20 0.67
N ASP A 21 19.70 -23.52 -0.53
CA ASP A 21 18.75 -24.58 -0.86
C ASP A 21 17.51 -24.57 0.07
N LEU A 22 16.98 -23.35 0.33
CA LEU A 22 15.93 -23.11 1.29
C LEU A 22 14.57 -23.45 0.69
N SER A 23 13.89 -24.41 1.30
CA SER A 23 12.48 -24.68 1.09
C SER A 23 11.70 -24.44 2.38
N PHE A 24 10.48 -23.90 2.27
CA PHE A 24 9.65 -23.62 3.43
C PHE A 24 8.17 -23.89 3.14
N THR A 25 7.53 -24.64 4.06
CA THR A 25 6.09 -24.95 4.03
C THR A 25 5.47 -24.50 5.34
N TYR A 26 4.42 -23.67 5.30
CA TYR A 26 3.69 -23.25 6.50
C TYR A 26 3.05 -24.44 7.20
N ALA A 27 2.91 -24.37 8.53
CA ALA A 27 2.21 -25.38 9.29
C ALA A 27 0.75 -25.52 8.79
N GLY A 28 0.39 -26.75 8.36
CA GLY A 28 -0.93 -27.04 7.83
C GLY A 28 -1.13 -26.75 6.33
N ALA A 29 -0.13 -26.24 5.63
CA ALA A 29 -0.17 -26.11 4.17
C ALA A 29 0.37 -27.40 3.51
N GLU A 30 -0.16 -27.73 2.32
CA GLU A 30 0.29 -28.88 1.54
C GLU A 30 1.47 -28.56 0.61
N GLU A 31 1.57 -27.30 0.16
CA GLU A 31 2.59 -26.88 -0.78
C GLU A 31 3.60 -25.91 -0.16
N PRO A 32 4.89 -26.02 -0.54
CA PRO A 32 5.92 -25.09 -0.11
C PRO A 32 5.73 -23.73 -0.76
N VAL A 33 5.86 -22.66 0.07
CA VAL A 33 5.85 -21.26 -0.38
C VAL A 33 7.21 -20.84 -0.93
N LEU A 34 8.31 -21.46 -0.47
CA LEU A 34 9.66 -21.30 -0.99
C LEU A 34 10.17 -22.66 -1.45
N ARG A 35 10.82 -22.70 -2.62
CA ARG A 35 11.28 -23.94 -3.28
C ARG A 35 12.71 -23.78 -3.72
N ASP A 36 13.63 -24.47 -3.05
CA ASP A 36 15.05 -24.53 -3.38
C ASP A 36 15.68 -23.14 -3.63
N VAL A 37 15.40 -22.20 -2.71
CA VAL A 37 15.89 -20.82 -2.82
C VAL A 37 17.33 -20.73 -2.39
N SER A 38 18.20 -20.31 -3.31
CA SER A 38 19.59 -19.98 -3.01
C SER A 38 19.82 -18.49 -3.32
N TRP A 39 20.35 -17.75 -2.32
CA TRP A 39 20.49 -16.30 -2.36
C TRP A 39 21.75 -15.81 -1.68
N ARG A 40 22.39 -14.81 -2.27
CA ARG A 40 23.57 -14.15 -1.69
C ARG A 40 23.43 -12.65 -1.80
N VAL A 41 23.51 -11.96 -0.66
CA VAL A 41 23.55 -10.50 -0.57
C VAL A 41 24.91 -10.05 -0.08
N PRO A 42 25.69 -9.31 -0.91
CA PRO A 42 26.99 -8.80 -0.51
C PRO A 42 26.88 -7.80 0.65
N ARG A 43 27.92 -7.71 1.49
CA ARG A 43 28.00 -6.67 2.53
C ARG A 43 27.97 -5.27 1.92
N GLY A 44 27.24 -4.35 2.57
CA GLY A 44 27.07 -2.96 2.12
C GLY A 44 26.17 -2.80 0.88
N ALA A 45 25.58 -3.89 0.37
CA ALA A 45 24.62 -3.79 -0.74
C ALA A 45 23.33 -3.11 -0.30
N PHE A 46 22.69 -2.42 -1.26
CA PHE A 46 21.27 -2.06 -1.21
C PHE A 46 20.55 -3.00 -2.18
N ALA A 47 20.00 -4.08 -1.66
CA ALA A 47 19.41 -5.16 -2.43
C ALA A 47 17.88 -5.05 -2.46
N LEU A 48 17.27 -5.22 -3.64
CA LEU A 48 15.83 -5.32 -3.80
C LEU A 48 15.40 -6.78 -3.94
N LEU A 49 14.39 -7.18 -3.17
CA LEU A 49 13.67 -8.43 -3.32
C LEU A 49 12.30 -8.12 -3.92
N VAL A 50 12.14 -8.32 -5.23
CA VAL A 50 10.92 -7.97 -5.95
C VAL A 50 10.06 -9.20 -6.23
N GLY A 51 8.74 -9.02 -6.25
CA GLY A 51 7.77 -10.08 -6.56
C GLY A 51 6.36 -9.66 -6.23
N ASP A 52 5.39 -10.37 -6.75
CA ASP A 52 3.98 -10.10 -6.50
C ASP A 52 3.59 -10.33 -5.02
N THR A 53 2.45 -9.80 -4.62
CA THR A 53 1.89 -10.06 -3.27
C THR A 53 1.62 -11.56 -3.13
N GLY A 54 2.01 -12.15 -1.99
CA GLY A 54 1.88 -13.59 -1.76
C GLY A 54 3.00 -14.47 -2.35
N SER A 55 4.01 -13.91 -3.03
CA SER A 55 5.12 -14.69 -3.60
C SER A 55 6.10 -15.29 -2.58
N GLY A 56 5.97 -14.95 -1.28
CA GLY A 56 6.84 -15.46 -0.21
C GLY A 56 7.97 -14.50 0.22
N LYS A 57 7.99 -13.22 -0.22
CA LYS A 57 9.02 -12.24 0.15
C LYS A 57 9.15 -12.04 1.66
N SER A 58 8.03 -11.76 2.32
CA SER A 58 7.98 -11.57 3.78
C SER A 58 8.43 -12.82 4.53
N THR A 59 8.05 -14.00 4.02
CA THR A 59 8.48 -15.30 4.55
C THR A 59 9.99 -15.44 4.45
N LEU A 60 10.57 -15.19 3.26
CA LEU A 60 12.01 -15.29 3.05
C LEU A 60 12.79 -14.34 3.96
N LEU A 61 12.35 -13.08 4.12
CA LEU A 61 13.00 -12.13 5.03
C LEU A 61 12.87 -12.55 6.49
N SER A 62 11.70 -13.00 6.93
CA SER A 62 11.46 -13.37 8.34
C SER A 62 12.28 -14.60 8.76
N LEU A 63 12.58 -15.51 7.84
CA LEU A 63 13.44 -16.69 8.13
C LEU A 63 14.89 -16.31 8.44
N ALA A 64 15.34 -15.09 8.10
CA ALA A 64 16.65 -14.56 8.51
C ALA A 64 16.64 -14.01 9.96
N LYS A 65 15.47 -13.90 10.61
CA LYS A 65 15.32 -13.46 12.01
C LYS A 65 14.44 -14.44 12.78
N PRO A 66 15.03 -15.42 13.47
CA PRO A 66 14.32 -16.55 14.08
C PRO A 66 13.19 -16.16 15.03
N GLN A 67 13.27 -14.98 15.66
CA GLN A 67 12.27 -14.50 16.63
C GLN A 67 10.92 -14.14 15.99
N ILE A 68 10.91 -13.91 14.66
CA ILE A 68 9.70 -13.58 13.90
C ILE A 68 9.44 -14.59 12.76
N ALA A 69 10.25 -15.65 12.68
CA ALA A 69 10.08 -16.68 11.68
C ALA A 69 8.72 -17.39 11.86
N PRO A 70 7.96 -17.62 10.79
CA PRO A 70 6.70 -18.31 10.87
C PRO A 70 6.87 -19.78 11.24
N ALA A 71 5.83 -20.37 11.83
CA ALA A 71 5.80 -21.81 12.11
C ALA A 71 5.62 -22.62 10.82
N GLY A 72 6.44 -23.67 10.64
CA GLY A 72 6.40 -24.52 9.45
C GLY A 72 7.60 -25.44 9.36
N GLU A 73 7.64 -26.22 8.29
CA GLU A 73 8.74 -27.11 7.95
C GLU A 73 9.75 -26.36 7.07
N ARG A 74 11.02 -26.43 7.45
CA ARG A 74 12.12 -25.77 6.75
C ARG A 74 13.21 -26.75 6.40
N GLU A 75 13.62 -26.77 5.15
CA GLU A 75 14.85 -27.40 4.65
C GLU A 75 15.84 -26.33 4.19
N GLY A 76 17.14 -26.63 4.23
CA GLY A 76 18.19 -25.68 3.87
C GLY A 76 18.63 -24.76 5.01
N GLU A 77 19.50 -23.79 4.69
CA GLU A 77 20.16 -22.94 5.67
C GLU A 77 20.02 -21.45 5.34
N VAL A 78 19.88 -20.63 6.40
CA VAL A 78 19.99 -19.18 6.32
C VAL A 78 21.14 -18.73 7.20
N LEU A 79 22.12 -18.08 6.59
CA LEU A 79 23.33 -17.59 7.24
C LEU A 79 23.35 -16.05 7.21
N VAL A 80 23.62 -15.43 8.34
CA VAL A 80 23.87 -14.00 8.44
C VAL A 80 25.32 -13.79 8.88
N ASN A 81 26.07 -13.05 8.08
CA ASN A 81 27.52 -12.87 8.27
C ASN A 81 28.27 -14.21 8.43
N GLY A 82 27.85 -15.25 7.69
CA GLY A 82 28.42 -16.59 7.74
C GLY A 82 28.02 -17.45 8.94
N ARG A 83 27.11 -16.97 9.81
CA ARG A 83 26.59 -17.73 10.97
C ARG A 83 25.15 -18.15 10.74
N PRO A 84 24.77 -19.38 11.12
CA PRO A 84 23.37 -19.81 11.02
C PRO A 84 22.44 -18.89 11.82
N ALA A 85 21.44 -18.33 11.16
CA ALA A 85 20.48 -17.44 11.82
C ALA A 85 19.75 -18.13 12.98
N CYS A 86 19.38 -19.40 12.83
CA CYS A 86 18.70 -20.19 13.85
C CYS A 86 19.52 -20.43 15.13
N GLY A 87 20.82 -20.20 15.08
CA GLY A 87 21.72 -20.36 16.24
C GLY A 87 21.93 -19.08 17.05
N MET A 88 21.41 -17.94 16.61
CA MET A 88 21.55 -16.66 17.30
C MET A 88 20.56 -16.55 18.45
N ASP A 89 21.06 -16.14 19.61
CA ASP A 89 20.18 -15.73 20.71
C ASP A 89 19.47 -14.39 20.37
N ALA A 90 18.50 -14.01 21.21
CA ALA A 90 17.70 -12.81 20.98
C ALA A 90 18.53 -11.52 20.95
N ALA A 91 19.55 -11.42 21.83
CA ALA A 91 20.40 -10.24 21.93
C ALA A 91 21.36 -10.15 20.73
N GLU A 92 21.97 -11.27 20.33
CA GLU A 92 22.84 -11.36 19.15
C GLU A 92 22.01 -11.03 17.87
N SER A 93 20.85 -11.65 17.72
CA SER A 93 19.94 -11.39 16.60
C SER A 93 19.52 -9.92 16.51
N ALA A 94 19.20 -9.27 17.65
CA ALA A 94 18.81 -7.86 17.67
C ALA A 94 19.93 -6.91 17.23
N ARG A 95 21.18 -7.25 17.55
CA ARG A 95 22.38 -6.47 17.17
C ARG A 95 22.88 -6.77 15.76
N THR A 96 22.51 -7.93 15.20
CA THR A 96 23.00 -8.35 13.88
C THR A 96 21.98 -8.04 12.78
N VAL A 97 20.68 -8.31 13.03
CA VAL A 97 19.60 -8.18 12.04
C VAL A 97 18.53 -7.23 12.56
N GLY A 98 18.42 -6.08 11.94
CA GLY A 98 17.27 -5.19 12.08
C GLY A 98 16.14 -5.63 11.16
N TYR A 99 14.90 -5.54 11.62
CA TYR A 99 13.71 -5.80 10.80
C TYR A 99 12.71 -4.65 10.93
N VAL A 100 12.21 -4.18 9.79
CA VAL A 100 11.18 -3.13 9.71
C VAL A 100 9.95 -3.71 9.03
N PHE A 101 8.83 -3.75 9.74
CA PHE A 101 7.58 -4.30 9.25
C PHE A 101 6.88 -3.35 8.27
N GLN A 102 6.03 -3.92 7.42
CA GLN A 102 5.17 -3.19 6.50
C GLN A 102 4.25 -2.20 7.22
N ASN A 103 3.67 -2.61 8.36
CA ASN A 103 2.85 -1.74 9.19
C ASN A 103 3.62 -1.34 10.46
N PRO A 104 3.99 -0.06 10.63
CA PRO A 104 4.71 0.40 11.81
C PRO A 104 3.91 0.26 13.11
N ASP A 105 2.56 0.24 13.07
CA ASP A 105 1.73 0.03 14.25
C ASP A 105 1.90 -1.39 14.85
N ASN A 106 2.38 -2.35 14.08
CA ASN A 106 2.73 -3.69 14.58
C ASN A 106 4.11 -3.75 15.24
N GLN A 107 4.92 -2.69 15.10
CA GLN A 107 6.29 -2.63 15.60
C GLN A 107 6.43 -1.67 16.78
N ILE A 108 5.77 -0.52 16.72
CA ILE A 108 5.82 0.51 17.77
C ILE A 108 5.01 0.04 18.97
N VAL A 109 5.66 -0.07 20.14
CA VAL A 109 5.06 -0.61 21.36
C VAL A 109 4.98 0.43 22.49
N CYS A 110 5.75 1.52 22.43
CA CYS A 110 5.80 2.55 23.46
C CYS A 110 4.88 3.73 23.16
N GLU A 111 4.33 4.35 24.22
CA GLU A 111 3.44 5.52 24.08
C GLU A 111 4.16 6.79 23.63
N SER A 112 5.47 6.88 23.78
CA SER A 112 6.26 8.08 23.42
C SER A 112 7.44 7.74 22.53
N VAL A 113 7.77 8.67 21.65
CA VAL A 113 8.87 8.53 20.68
C VAL A 113 10.20 8.24 21.34
N TRP A 114 10.55 9.01 22.40
CA TRP A 114 11.82 8.83 23.09
C TRP A 114 11.96 7.45 23.74
N HIS A 115 10.86 6.92 24.27
CA HIS A 115 10.84 5.59 24.91
C HIS A 115 10.94 4.49 23.84
N GLU A 116 10.23 4.62 22.73
CA GLU A 116 10.36 3.71 21.58
C GLU A 116 11.80 3.65 21.08
N MET A 117 12.49 4.79 20.98
CA MET A 117 13.91 4.85 20.61
C MET A 117 14.84 4.16 21.61
N ALA A 118 14.51 4.18 22.89
CA ALA A 118 15.32 3.56 23.95
C ALA A 118 15.00 2.08 24.19
N PHE A 119 13.78 1.64 23.87
CA PHE A 119 13.23 0.34 24.23
C PHE A 119 14.10 -0.87 23.88
N GLY A 120 14.63 -0.91 22.64
CA GLY A 120 15.53 -1.97 22.20
C GLY A 120 16.83 -2.01 23.00
N LEU A 121 17.40 -0.85 23.32
CA LEU A 121 18.64 -0.74 24.11
C LEU A 121 18.42 -1.12 25.57
N GLU A 122 17.26 -0.78 26.14
CA GLU A 122 16.88 -1.20 27.50
C GLU A 122 16.79 -2.71 27.61
N ASN A 123 16.14 -3.37 26.65
CA ASN A 123 16.05 -4.83 26.60
C ASN A 123 17.42 -5.52 26.40
N LEU A 124 18.35 -4.84 25.75
CA LEU A 124 19.74 -5.33 25.59
C LEU A 124 20.62 -5.04 26.81
N GLY A 125 20.09 -4.41 27.87
CA GLY A 125 20.83 -4.06 29.08
C GLY A 125 21.91 -2.99 28.84
N THR A 126 21.73 -2.12 27.84
CA THR A 126 22.70 -1.05 27.52
C THR A 126 22.80 -0.05 28.68
N PRO A 127 24.01 0.34 29.13
CA PRO A 127 24.19 1.34 30.18
C PRO A 127 23.52 2.66 29.84
N GLN A 128 22.94 3.35 30.86
CA GLN A 128 22.11 4.54 30.65
C GLN A 128 22.81 5.67 29.89
N ASP A 129 24.12 5.90 30.18
CA ASP A 129 24.87 6.97 29.51
C ASP A 129 25.14 6.64 28.04
N GLU A 130 25.40 5.38 27.73
CA GLU A 130 25.55 4.92 26.34
C GLU A 130 24.22 4.97 25.60
N MET A 131 23.13 4.55 26.24
CA MET A 131 21.78 4.62 25.70
C MET A 131 21.41 6.07 25.32
N ARG A 132 21.61 7.03 26.23
CA ARG A 132 21.35 8.45 25.97
C ARG A 132 22.13 8.95 24.76
N ARG A 133 23.41 8.58 24.65
CA ARG A 133 24.24 8.97 23.50
C ARG A 133 23.72 8.38 22.21
N LEU A 134 23.44 7.06 22.16
CA LEU A 134 22.97 6.37 20.96
C LEU A 134 21.60 6.92 20.49
N VAL A 135 20.68 7.13 21.42
CA VAL A 135 19.36 7.72 21.12
C VAL A 135 19.50 9.15 20.58
N ALA A 136 20.37 9.97 21.18
CA ALA A 136 20.60 11.33 20.71
C ALA A 136 21.25 11.36 19.31
N GLU A 137 22.29 10.55 19.07
CA GLU A 137 22.96 10.41 17.77
C GLU A 137 21.96 9.99 16.68
N THR A 138 21.14 8.96 16.97
CA THR A 138 20.16 8.44 16.02
C THR A 138 19.01 9.43 15.77
N SER A 139 18.55 10.10 16.84
CA SER A 139 17.50 11.14 16.71
C SER A 139 17.97 12.30 15.82
N TYR A 140 19.21 12.74 16.01
CA TYR A 140 19.82 13.79 15.17
C TYR A 140 19.98 13.31 13.71
N PHE A 141 20.46 12.09 13.50
CA PHE A 141 20.63 11.52 12.16
C PHE A 141 19.32 11.49 11.35
N PHE A 142 18.19 11.18 12.00
CA PHE A 142 16.88 11.12 11.36
C PHE A 142 16.05 12.40 11.43
N GLY A 143 16.52 13.44 12.12
CA GLY A 143 15.78 14.70 12.31
C GLY A 143 14.50 14.49 13.14
N ILE A 144 14.60 13.70 14.23
CA ILE A 144 13.47 13.36 15.11
C ILE A 144 13.30 14.40 16.25
N GLU A 145 14.25 15.32 16.45
CA GLU A 145 14.33 16.19 17.62
C GLU A 145 13.04 17.00 17.87
N ASP A 146 12.42 17.55 16.83
CA ASP A 146 11.22 18.37 16.94
C ASP A 146 9.99 17.62 17.50
N TRP A 147 9.95 16.30 17.32
CA TRP A 147 8.84 15.45 17.75
C TRP A 147 9.27 14.32 18.68
N PHE A 148 10.47 14.38 19.22
CA PHE A 148 11.07 13.40 20.13
C PHE A 148 10.23 13.12 21.39
N ARG A 149 9.47 14.14 21.87
CA ARG A 149 8.61 14.04 23.06
C ARG A 149 7.12 13.81 22.74
N CYS A 150 6.79 13.62 21.46
CA CYS A 150 5.41 13.36 21.06
C CYS A 150 4.94 11.96 21.50
N VAL A 151 3.63 11.82 21.61
CA VAL A 151 2.95 10.51 21.76
C VAL A 151 2.95 9.84 20.40
N THR A 152 3.30 8.55 20.35
CA THR A 152 3.44 7.77 19.10
C THR A 152 2.15 7.70 18.28
N ASP A 153 1.00 7.60 18.93
CA ASP A 153 -0.32 7.57 18.27
C ASP A 153 -0.67 8.86 17.52
N THR A 154 -0.04 9.98 17.89
CA THR A 154 -0.27 11.28 17.23
C THR A 154 0.55 11.48 15.97
N LEU A 155 1.48 10.57 15.67
CA LEU A 155 2.36 10.66 14.52
C LEU A 155 1.64 10.32 13.22
N SER A 156 2.03 10.99 12.12
CA SER A 156 1.63 10.58 10.78
C SER A 156 2.26 9.22 10.41
N GLY A 157 1.67 8.48 9.46
CA GLY A 157 2.20 7.20 8.99
C GLY A 157 3.67 7.28 8.57
N GLY A 158 4.08 8.33 7.87
CA GLY A 158 5.48 8.54 7.49
C GLY A 158 6.42 8.75 8.69
N ARG A 159 5.98 9.47 9.73
CA ARG A 159 6.75 9.62 10.97
C ARG A 159 6.81 8.31 11.76
N LYS A 160 5.73 7.53 11.81
CA LYS A 160 5.73 6.19 12.43
C LYS A 160 6.71 5.26 11.72
N GLN A 161 6.71 5.25 10.38
CA GLN A 161 7.63 4.42 9.61
C GLN A 161 9.10 4.84 9.83
N LEU A 162 9.36 6.15 9.89
CA LEU A 162 10.70 6.66 10.20
C LEU A 162 11.12 6.33 11.63
N LEU A 163 10.19 6.36 12.60
CA LEU A 163 10.43 5.94 13.98
C LEU A 163 10.76 4.45 14.06
N ALA A 164 10.01 3.58 13.37
CA ALA A 164 10.27 2.15 13.31
C ALA A 164 11.66 1.84 12.73
N LEU A 165 12.09 2.58 11.70
CA LEU A 165 13.45 2.48 11.16
C LEU A 165 14.49 2.96 12.20
N ALA A 166 14.27 4.11 12.83
CA ALA A 166 15.20 4.71 13.77
C ALA A 166 15.36 3.88 15.05
N SER A 167 14.26 3.35 15.63
CA SER A 167 14.28 2.48 16.82
C SER A 167 14.95 1.12 16.54
N THR A 168 14.91 0.66 15.29
CA THR A 168 15.67 -0.51 14.86
C THR A 168 17.15 -0.19 14.72
N LEU A 169 17.48 0.95 14.11
CA LEU A 169 18.86 1.32 13.78
C LEU A 169 19.68 1.75 14.99
N VAL A 170 19.05 2.22 16.06
CA VAL A 170 19.74 2.61 17.31
C VAL A 170 20.54 1.45 17.91
N MET A 171 20.13 0.20 17.64
CA MET A 171 20.85 -1.03 18.04
C MET A 171 22.06 -1.35 17.15
N LYS A 172 22.28 -0.56 16.07
CA LYS A 172 23.36 -0.68 15.09
C LYS A 172 23.47 -2.05 14.40
N PRO A 173 22.36 -2.55 13.80
CA PRO A 173 22.41 -3.82 13.08
C PRO A 173 23.32 -3.72 11.83
N GLU A 174 24.00 -4.83 11.49
CA GLU A 174 24.83 -4.91 10.28
C GLU A 174 24.01 -5.20 9.02
N LEU A 175 22.86 -5.89 9.19
CA LEU A 175 21.89 -6.22 8.15
C LEU A 175 20.53 -5.64 8.52
N LEU A 176 19.93 -4.86 7.63
CA LEU A 176 18.59 -4.29 7.78
C LEU A 176 17.65 -4.89 6.74
N LEU A 177 16.61 -5.56 7.19
CA LEU A 177 15.58 -6.18 6.38
C LEU A 177 14.30 -5.32 6.49
N LEU A 178 13.74 -4.92 5.36
CA LEU A 178 12.53 -4.11 5.33
C LEU A 178 11.47 -4.79 4.46
N ASP A 179 10.29 -4.97 5.02
CA ASP A 179 9.16 -5.59 4.32
C ASP A 179 8.16 -4.51 3.90
N GLU A 180 8.07 -4.25 2.58
CA GLU A 180 7.17 -3.25 1.96
C GLU A 180 7.15 -1.89 2.70
N PRO A 181 8.31 -1.28 3.04
CA PRO A 181 8.38 -0.18 4.01
C PRO A 181 7.72 1.12 3.51
N THR A 182 7.48 1.26 2.22
CA THR A 182 6.89 2.49 1.62
C THR A 182 5.44 2.33 1.20
N ALA A 183 4.86 1.13 1.30
CA ALA A 183 3.53 0.81 0.78
C ALA A 183 2.37 1.67 1.34
N GLN A 184 2.58 2.33 2.49
CA GLN A 184 1.56 3.15 3.15
C GLN A 184 1.92 4.65 3.17
N LEU A 185 3.02 5.03 2.52
CA LEU A 185 3.53 6.39 2.54
C LEU A 185 2.97 7.22 1.37
N ASP A 186 2.72 8.49 1.63
CA ASP A 186 2.50 9.44 0.55
C ASP A 186 3.83 9.73 -0.20
N PRO A 187 3.80 10.25 -1.43
CA PRO A 187 5.01 10.42 -2.24
C PRO A 187 6.12 11.25 -1.60
N ILE A 188 5.76 12.21 -0.72
CA ILE A 188 6.74 13.05 -0.02
C ILE A 188 7.37 12.26 1.14
N ALA A 189 6.54 11.57 1.93
CA ALA A 189 7.02 10.71 3.02
C ALA A 189 7.86 9.55 2.49
N GLU A 190 7.47 8.94 1.35
CA GLU A 190 8.25 7.91 0.67
C GLU A 190 9.65 8.41 0.29
N LYS A 191 9.75 9.56 -0.39
CA LYS A 191 11.05 10.15 -0.74
C LYS A 191 11.91 10.40 0.49
N ASN A 192 11.34 11.00 1.54
CA ASN A 192 12.07 11.28 2.77
C ASN A 192 12.57 10.00 3.44
N PHE A 193 11.73 8.95 3.49
CA PHE A 193 12.09 7.64 4.03
C PHE A 193 13.22 6.98 3.22
N LEU A 194 13.10 6.97 1.88
CA LEU A 194 14.12 6.40 1.00
C LEU A 194 15.45 7.15 1.09
N HIS A 195 15.43 8.48 1.18
CA HIS A 195 16.64 9.28 1.43
C HIS A 195 17.29 8.91 2.76
N ALA A 196 16.51 8.75 3.84
CA ALA A 196 17.03 8.33 5.13
C ALA A 196 17.63 6.93 5.06
N LEU A 197 16.93 5.99 4.41
CA LEU A 197 17.41 4.61 4.23
C LEU A 197 18.69 4.53 3.38
N PHE A 198 18.79 5.34 2.34
CA PHE A 198 20.00 5.44 1.53
C PHE A 198 21.20 5.97 2.33
N ARG A 199 20.98 6.98 3.18
CA ARG A 199 22.02 7.48 4.10
C ARG A 199 22.49 6.38 5.07
N VAL A 200 21.56 5.56 5.60
CA VAL A 200 21.88 4.40 6.44
C VAL A 200 22.84 3.45 5.71
N ASN A 201 22.53 3.13 4.46
CA ASN A 201 23.40 2.25 3.67
C ASN A 201 24.76 2.89 3.37
N ARG A 202 24.79 4.14 2.91
CA ARG A 202 26.01 4.81 2.42
C ARG A 202 26.90 5.35 3.52
N GLU A 203 26.32 6.00 4.55
CA GLU A 203 27.08 6.67 5.60
C GLU A 203 27.43 5.71 6.74
N LEU A 204 26.54 4.75 7.05
CA LEU A 204 26.76 3.79 8.14
C LEU A 204 27.27 2.44 7.66
N GLY A 205 27.30 2.19 6.34
CA GLY A 205 27.76 0.92 5.76
C GLY A 205 26.84 -0.28 6.04
N CYS A 206 25.63 -0.04 6.52
CA CYS A 206 24.67 -1.09 6.80
C CYS A 206 24.20 -1.77 5.50
N THR A 207 24.16 -3.10 5.46
CA THR A 207 23.57 -3.83 4.35
C THR A 207 22.05 -3.71 4.43
N VAL A 208 21.42 -3.32 3.33
CA VAL A 208 19.96 -3.09 3.27
C VAL A 208 19.34 -4.06 2.29
N VAL A 209 18.26 -4.74 2.70
CA VAL A 209 17.44 -5.58 1.85
C VAL A 209 15.99 -5.10 1.95
N VAL A 210 15.41 -4.69 0.83
CA VAL A 210 14.03 -4.23 0.77
C VAL A 210 13.19 -5.19 -0.05
N ALA A 211 12.19 -5.82 0.57
CA ALA A 211 11.14 -6.53 -0.15
C ALA A 211 10.10 -5.53 -0.63
N THR A 212 9.78 -5.55 -1.92
CA THR A 212 8.77 -4.66 -2.49
C THR A 212 8.14 -5.24 -3.77
N HIS A 213 6.90 -4.87 -4.02
CA HIS A 213 6.24 -5.09 -5.32
C HIS A 213 6.28 -3.84 -6.22
N GLN A 214 6.75 -2.69 -5.68
CA GLN A 214 6.88 -1.40 -6.39
C GLN A 214 8.32 -0.87 -6.30
N PRO A 215 9.28 -1.45 -7.03
CA PRO A 215 10.70 -1.14 -6.88
C PRO A 215 11.11 0.22 -7.44
N ARG A 216 10.29 0.85 -8.29
CA ARG A 216 10.66 2.00 -9.11
C ARG A 216 11.31 3.15 -8.34
N ALA A 217 10.71 3.58 -7.21
CA ALA A 217 11.25 4.68 -6.40
C ALA A 217 12.60 4.35 -5.75
N MET A 218 13.02 3.08 -5.75
CA MET A 218 14.22 2.57 -5.10
C MET A 218 15.35 2.22 -6.09
N LEU A 219 15.08 2.24 -7.40
CA LEU A 219 16.03 1.79 -8.42
C LEU A 219 17.32 2.60 -8.44
N ASP A 220 17.23 3.91 -8.22
CA ASP A 220 18.39 4.81 -8.16
C ASP A 220 19.34 4.48 -6.99
N TYR A 221 18.86 3.77 -5.99
CA TYR A 221 19.61 3.38 -4.80
C TYR A 221 20.10 1.93 -4.85
N ALA A 222 19.46 1.09 -5.64
CA ALA A 222 19.70 -0.35 -5.70
C ALA A 222 21.06 -0.68 -6.30
N THR A 223 21.79 -1.58 -5.63
CA THR A 223 23.03 -2.16 -6.14
C THR A 223 22.83 -3.51 -6.82
N CYS A 224 21.76 -4.22 -6.44
CA CYS A 224 21.34 -5.49 -7.04
C CYS A 224 19.84 -5.71 -6.77
N ALA A 225 19.20 -6.56 -7.57
CA ALA A 225 17.83 -6.98 -7.36
C ALA A 225 17.65 -8.46 -7.66
N PHE A 226 16.65 -9.05 -6.99
CA PHE A 226 16.27 -10.45 -7.11
C PHE A 226 14.76 -10.55 -7.24
N ARG A 227 14.29 -11.43 -8.13
CA ARG A 227 12.86 -11.63 -8.34
C ARG A 227 12.42 -12.97 -7.77
N LEU A 228 11.47 -12.92 -6.83
CA LEU A 228 10.83 -14.10 -6.26
C LEU A 228 9.50 -14.35 -6.98
N ARG A 229 9.40 -15.50 -7.62
CA ARG A 229 8.22 -15.92 -8.36
C ARG A 229 7.99 -17.41 -8.21
N ASP A 230 6.75 -17.81 -7.95
CA ASP A 230 6.34 -19.22 -7.81
C ASP A 230 7.24 -20.02 -6.84
N GLY A 231 7.67 -19.37 -5.74
CA GLY A 231 8.54 -19.94 -4.72
C GLY A 231 10.03 -19.99 -5.08
N SER A 232 10.43 -19.61 -6.30
CA SER A 232 11.81 -19.62 -6.77
C SER A 232 12.40 -18.23 -6.91
N LEU A 233 13.69 -18.06 -6.62
CA LEU A 233 14.40 -16.79 -6.66
C LEU A 233 15.38 -16.73 -7.84
N ALA A 234 15.35 -15.65 -8.59
CA ALA A 234 16.29 -15.38 -9.69
C ALA A 234 16.89 -13.96 -9.58
N PRO A 235 18.17 -13.76 -9.91
CA PRO A 235 18.75 -12.43 -10.02
C PRO A 235 18.12 -11.65 -11.18
N VAL A 236 18.01 -10.32 -11.02
CA VAL A 236 17.62 -9.40 -12.08
C VAL A 236 18.93 -8.81 -12.65
N GLU A 237 19.25 -9.15 -13.88
CA GLU A 237 20.53 -8.75 -14.50
C GLU A 237 20.55 -7.26 -14.87
N ASP A 238 19.41 -6.73 -15.33
CA ASP A 238 19.27 -5.31 -15.67
C ASP A 238 18.16 -4.68 -14.80
N LEU A 239 18.57 -3.77 -13.91
CA LEU A 239 17.63 -3.04 -13.05
C LEU A 239 16.62 -2.21 -13.84
N SER A 240 16.93 -1.84 -15.09
CA SER A 240 16.01 -1.10 -15.95
C SER A 240 14.76 -1.90 -16.32
N GLU A 241 14.81 -3.23 -16.25
CA GLU A 241 13.64 -4.11 -16.42
C GLU A 241 12.59 -3.90 -15.31
N LEU A 242 12.99 -3.32 -14.18
CA LEU A 242 12.12 -3.01 -13.06
C LEU A 242 11.51 -1.60 -13.14
N ASP A 243 11.99 -0.74 -14.05
CA ASP A 243 11.44 0.61 -14.30
C ASP A 243 10.25 0.58 -15.27
N VAL A 244 9.44 -0.46 -15.18
CA VAL A 244 8.25 -0.58 -16.01
C VAL A 244 7.06 0.04 -15.29
N ARG A 245 6.49 1.10 -15.88
CA ARG A 245 5.16 1.58 -15.47
C ARG A 245 4.13 0.56 -15.94
N PRO A 246 3.42 -0.13 -15.03
CA PRO A 246 2.38 -1.05 -15.46
C PRO A 246 1.29 -0.26 -16.18
N ARG A 247 1.06 -0.55 -17.46
CA ARG A 247 -0.06 -0.02 -18.20
C ARG A 247 -1.31 -0.77 -17.75
N LEU A 248 -2.13 -0.11 -16.93
CA LEU A 248 -3.26 -0.73 -16.26
C LEU A 248 -4.42 -1.05 -17.22
N LEU A 249 -4.56 -0.25 -18.29
CA LEU A 249 -5.68 -0.32 -19.22
C LEU A 249 -5.35 -0.99 -20.57
N GLU A 250 -4.08 -1.34 -20.86
CA GLU A 250 -3.76 -2.11 -22.07
C GLU A 250 -4.28 -3.55 -21.96
N SER A 251 -4.90 -4.03 -23.05
CA SER A 251 -5.24 -5.43 -23.22
C SER A 251 -3.96 -6.27 -23.23
N VAL A 252 -3.84 -7.25 -22.34
CA VAL A 252 -2.86 -8.32 -22.46
C VAL A 252 -3.29 -9.12 -23.69
N ASP A 253 -2.62 -8.94 -24.83
CA ASP A 253 -2.74 -9.81 -26.01
C ASP A 253 -2.25 -11.20 -25.61
N GLY A 254 -3.18 -12.07 -25.25
CA GLY A 254 -2.92 -13.43 -24.82
C GLY A 254 -4.20 -14.10 -24.30
N GLY A 255 -5.22 -14.17 -25.14
CA GLY A 255 -6.26 -15.21 -25.10
C GLY A 255 -7.14 -15.32 -23.86
N ARG A 256 -8.03 -14.37 -23.66
CA ARG A 256 -9.43 -14.61 -23.24
C ARG A 256 -10.25 -13.37 -23.61
N PRO A 257 -11.09 -13.42 -24.65
CA PRO A 257 -12.13 -12.43 -24.88
C PRO A 257 -13.28 -12.74 -23.91
N GLY A 258 -13.34 -12.08 -22.76
CA GLY A 258 -14.35 -12.40 -21.77
C GLY A 258 -14.86 -11.19 -20.99
N VAL A 259 -13.95 -10.37 -20.48
CA VAL A 259 -14.33 -9.38 -19.45
C VAL A 259 -15.19 -8.24 -20.02
N HIS A 260 -14.92 -7.73 -21.22
CA HIS A 260 -15.75 -6.68 -21.84
C HIS A 260 -17.12 -7.19 -22.32
N ALA A 261 -17.17 -8.37 -22.95
CA ALA A 261 -18.41 -8.91 -23.50
C ALA A 261 -19.36 -9.44 -22.43
N GLU A 262 -18.84 -9.82 -21.25
CA GLU A 262 -19.66 -10.34 -20.14
C GLU A 262 -20.16 -9.23 -19.23
N LEU A 263 -19.37 -8.20 -18.96
CA LEU A 263 -19.83 -6.97 -18.32
C LEU A 263 -20.93 -6.25 -19.16
N GLU A 264 -20.80 -6.28 -20.48
CA GLU A 264 -21.85 -5.79 -21.39
C GLU A 264 -23.16 -6.57 -21.32
N ARG A 265 -23.10 -7.89 -21.09
CA ARG A 265 -24.31 -8.75 -20.93
C ARG A 265 -25.03 -8.51 -19.60
N ALA A 266 -24.30 -8.32 -18.50
CA ALA A 266 -24.88 -7.97 -17.20
C ALA A 266 -25.56 -6.59 -17.23
N ALA A 267 -25.05 -5.65 -18.02
CA ALA A 267 -25.65 -4.33 -18.23
C ALA A 267 -26.86 -4.33 -19.17
N ALA A 268 -26.97 -5.29 -20.09
CA ALA A 268 -28.05 -5.36 -21.07
C ALA A 268 -29.44 -5.71 -20.49
N GLY A 269 -29.49 -6.13 -19.23
CA GLY A 269 -30.76 -6.42 -18.50
C GLY A 269 -31.47 -5.21 -17.90
N ALA A 270 -30.95 -4.00 -17.99
CA ALA A 270 -31.60 -2.79 -17.48
C ALA A 270 -32.30 -2.01 -18.61
N PRO A 271 -33.58 -1.70 -18.51
CA PRO A 271 -34.30 -0.92 -19.53
C PRO A 271 -33.73 0.50 -19.57
N ALA A 272 -33.14 0.88 -20.70
CA ALA A 272 -32.62 2.21 -20.96
C ALA A 272 -33.79 3.20 -21.19
N GLU A 273 -34.28 3.85 -20.15
CA GLU A 273 -35.09 5.04 -20.27
C GLU A 273 -34.23 6.24 -20.72
N ARG A 274 -34.18 6.48 -22.03
CA ARG A 274 -33.36 7.52 -22.69
C ARG A 274 -33.89 8.94 -22.54
N GLY A 275 -34.99 9.17 -21.82
CA GLY A 275 -35.69 10.49 -21.75
C GLY A 275 -35.23 11.43 -20.62
N GLY A 276 -34.65 10.93 -19.52
CA GLY A 276 -34.30 11.76 -18.36
C GLY A 276 -32.81 12.15 -18.27
N ARG A 277 -31.96 11.62 -19.13
CA ARG A 277 -30.50 11.77 -19.03
C ARG A 277 -29.92 13.15 -19.39
N ARG A 278 -30.60 13.92 -20.29
CA ARG A 278 -30.07 15.24 -20.72
C ARG A 278 -30.21 16.32 -19.65
N ALA A 279 -31.25 16.33 -18.87
CA ALA A 279 -31.44 17.32 -17.80
C ALA A 279 -30.61 17.04 -16.54
N ARG A 280 -30.19 15.75 -16.31
CA ARG A 280 -29.29 15.37 -15.22
C ARG A 280 -27.80 15.67 -15.50
N ALA A 281 -27.41 15.82 -16.75
CA ALA A 281 -26.03 16.11 -17.15
C ALA A 281 -25.52 17.52 -16.77
N GLU A 282 -26.45 18.44 -16.44
CA GLU A 282 -26.12 19.83 -16.06
C GLU A 282 -25.95 20.01 -14.54
N GLN A 283 -26.38 19.04 -13.72
CA GLN A 283 -26.24 19.12 -12.26
C GLN A 283 -25.06 18.28 -11.78
N PRO A 284 -24.25 18.78 -10.83
CA PRO A 284 -23.13 18.00 -10.26
C PRO A 284 -23.66 16.76 -9.53
N ALA A 285 -22.94 15.64 -9.56
CA ALA A 285 -23.31 14.44 -8.80
C ALA A 285 -23.24 14.68 -7.28
N ALA A 286 -22.29 15.48 -6.86
CA ALA A 286 -22.16 15.95 -5.48
C ALA A 286 -21.38 17.27 -5.45
N SER A 287 -21.64 18.11 -4.45
CA SER A 287 -20.85 19.32 -4.21
C SER A 287 -20.73 19.65 -2.72
N VAL A 288 -19.65 20.32 -2.38
CA VAL A 288 -19.42 20.94 -1.08
C VAL A 288 -19.16 22.42 -1.31
N SER A 289 -19.83 23.27 -0.54
CA SER A 289 -19.68 24.72 -0.63
C SER A 289 -19.28 25.31 0.71
N ARG A 290 -18.12 25.98 0.74
CA ARG A 290 -17.54 26.63 1.92
C ARG A 290 -17.56 25.72 3.15
N GLY A 291 -17.14 24.46 2.99
CA GLY A 291 -17.23 23.42 4.00
C GLY A 291 -16.17 23.57 5.08
N TRP A 292 -16.59 23.61 6.35
CA TRP A 292 -15.72 23.60 7.52
C TRP A 292 -16.02 22.39 8.39
N PHE A 293 -14.96 21.64 8.75
CA PHE A 293 -15.10 20.46 9.59
C PHE A 293 -13.91 20.28 10.53
N ARG A 294 -14.20 19.84 11.76
CA ARG A 294 -13.24 19.36 12.76
C ARG A 294 -13.86 18.23 13.59
N TYR A 295 -13.05 17.34 14.09
CA TYR A 295 -13.51 16.16 14.83
C TYR A 295 -14.01 16.48 16.25
N GLY A 296 -13.45 17.48 16.92
CA GLY A 296 -13.82 17.91 18.28
C GLY A 296 -13.88 19.44 18.38
N ARG A 297 -14.49 19.94 19.47
CA ARG A 297 -14.62 21.40 19.68
C ARG A 297 -13.29 22.10 19.85
N ASP A 298 -12.31 21.41 20.46
CA ASP A 298 -11.00 21.95 20.78
C ASP A 298 -9.88 21.44 19.82
N THR A 299 -10.27 20.73 18.74
CA THR A 299 -9.32 20.25 17.72
C THR A 299 -9.15 21.26 16.60
N ALA A 300 -8.02 21.21 15.91
CA ALA A 300 -7.78 21.99 14.71
C ALA A 300 -8.80 21.68 13.62
N TRP A 301 -9.07 22.68 12.77
CA TRP A 301 -9.92 22.49 11.60
C TRP A 301 -9.23 21.56 10.60
N VAL A 302 -9.91 20.48 10.21
CA VAL A 302 -9.46 19.54 9.18
C VAL A 302 -9.85 20.04 7.79
N LEU A 303 -11.05 20.60 7.64
CA LEU A 303 -11.49 21.28 6.40
C LEU A 303 -11.72 22.75 6.72
N ARG A 304 -11.26 23.63 5.80
CA ARG A 304 -11.18 25.08 6.03
C ARG A 304 -11.79 25.86 4.88
N GLY A 305 -13.12 25.85 4.78
CA GLY A 305 -13.84 26.54 3.70
C GLY A 305 -13.70 25.86 2.34
N ILE A 306 -13.70 24.52 2.34
CA ILE A 306 -13.49 23.71 1.13
C ILE A 306 -14.67 23.85 0.17
N ASP A 307 -14.34 24.04 -1.11
CA ASP A 307 -15.28 24.02 -2.23
C ASP A 307 -14.92 22.87 -3.17
N LEU A 308 -15.88 22.00 -3.50
CA LEU A 308 -15.70 20.88 -4.42
C LEU A 308 -16.96 20.69 -5.27
N VAL A 309 -16.77 20.40 -6.55
CA VAL A 309 -17.84 20.02 -7.48
C VAL A 309 -17.42 18.73 -8.18
N VAL A 310 -18.26 17.69 -8.10
CA VAL A 310 -18.01 16.39 -8.73
C VAL A 310 -18.93 16.25 -9.94
N ARG A 311 -18.34 16.08 -11.13
CA ARG A 311 -19.08 15.91 -12.39
C ARG A 311 -19.76 14.54 -12.44
N PRO A 312 -21.02 14.44 -12.90
CA PRO A 312 -21.69 13.16 -13.05
C PRO A 312 -21.02 12.30 -14.12
N GLY A 313 -20.93 10.99 -13.87
CA GLY A 313 -20.37 10.01 -14.79
C GLY A 313 -18.88 10.19 -15.07
N ALA A 314 -18.14 10.87 -14.20
CA ALA A 314 -16.68 11.03 -14.29
C ALA A 314 -15.97 10.29 -13.14
N ILE A 315 -14.71 9.92 -13.36
CA ILE A 315 -13.79 9.50 -12.30
C ILE A 315 -13.02 10.73 -11.84
N HIS A 316 -13.30 11.18 -10.62
CA HIS A 316 -12.66 12.33 -10.00
C HIS A 316 -11.72 11.87 -8.88
N ALA A 317 -10.44 12.25 -8.93
CA ALA A 317 -9.46 11.92 -7.91
C ALA A 317 -9.19 13.10 -6.97
N LEU A 318 -9.18 12.83 -5.67
CA LEU A 318 -8.68 13.72 -4.63
C LEU A 318 -7.25 13.30 -4.28
N VAL A 319 -6.27 14.13 -4.60
CA VAL A 319 -4.86 13.88 -4.29
C VAL A 319 -4.34 14.86 -3.24
N GLY A 320 -3.33 14.47 -2.50
CA GLY A 320 -2.72 15.31 -1.45
C GLY A 320 -2.07 14.48 -0.36
N GLY A 321 -1.29 15.12 0.50
CA GLY A 321 -0.59 14.46 1.60
C GLY A 321 -1.52 13.80 2.63
N ASN A 322 -0.95 12.95 3.48
CA ASN A 322 -1.70 12.33 4.55
C ASN A 322 -2.19 13.39 5.56
N GLY A 323 -3.42 13.22 6.06
CA GLY A 323 -4.04 14.14 7.02
C GLY A 323 -4.61 15.44 6.42
N CYS A 324 -4.51 15.70 5.11
CA CYS A 324 -5.03 16.93 4.49
C CYS A 324 -6.57 16.99 4.39
N GLY A 325 -7.30 15.91 4.76
CA GLY A 325 -8.77 15.91 4.86
C GLY A 325 -9.50 15.12 3.78
N LYS A 326 -8.83 14.33 2.92
CA LYS A 326 -9.45 13.55 1.83
C LYS A 326 -10.52 12.58 2.35
N SER A 327 -10.19 11.68 3.27
CA SER A 327 -11.12 10.71 3.87
C SER A 327 -12.27 11.38 4.63
N THR A 328 -12.00 12.53 5.24
CA THR A 328 -13.01 13.35 5.91
C THR A 328 -14.01 13.87 4.89
N LEU A 329 -13.53 14.35 3.74
CA LEU A 329 -14.38 14.85 2.66
C LEU A 329 -15.27 13.75 2.08
N LEU A 330 -14.72 12.54 1.85
CA LEU A 330 -15.49 11.37 1.43
C LEU A 330 -16.58 11.02 2.46
N SER A 331 -16.25 11.02 3.76
CA SER A 331 -17.21 10.74 4.84
C SER A 331 -18.36 11.75 4.89
N LEU A 332 -18.09 13.03 4.59
CA LEU A 332 -19.11 14.06 4.49
C LEU A 332 -20.02 13.83 3.28
N LEU A 333 -19.45 13.46 2.13
CA LEU A 333 -20.22 13.16 0.92
C LEU A 333 -20.99 11.83 1.05
N ALA A 334 -20.47 10.85 1.75
CA ALA A 334 -21.20 9.64 2.11
C ALA A 334 -22.38 9.92 3.06
N GLY A 335 -22.31 11.01 3.84
CA GLY A 335 -23.32 11.39 4.81
C GLY A 335 -23.12 10.77 6.20
N THR A 336 -22.00 10.09 6.43
CA THR A 336 -21.62 9.54 7.74
C THR A 336 -21.21 10.65 8.72
N ARG A 337 -20.84 11.83 8.20
CA ARG A 337 -20.50 13.03 8.98
C ARG A 337 -21.25 14.26 8.47
N ARG A 338 -21.28 15.33 9.28
CA ARG A 338 -21.91 16.60 8.95
C ARG A 338 -20.94 17.75 9.12
N LEU A 339 -20.99 18.72 8.21
CA LEU A 339 -20.23 19.97 8.33
C LEU A 339 -20.69 20.78 9.54
N GLN A 340 -19.77 21.48 10.18
CA GLN A 340 -20.10 22.52 11.16
C GLN A 340 -20.51 23.84 10.48
N ARG A 341 -19.92 24.13 9.28
CA ARG A 341 -20.29 25.30 8.47
C ARG A 341 -20.20 24.93 7.00
N GLY A 342 -20.99 25.61 6.17
CA GLY A 342 -21.10 25.32 4.73
C GLY A 342 -22.23 24.36 4.41
N ALA A 343 -22.27 23.88 3.18
CA ALA A 343 -23.33 22.99 2.68
C ALA A 343 -22.74 21.83 1.87
N VAL A 344 -23.39 20.67 1.96
CA VAL A 344 -23.15 19.51 1.10
C VAL A 344 -24.43 19.26 0.31
N ALA A 345 -24.32 19.28 -1.00
CA ALA A 345 -25.41 18.84 -1.88
C ALA A 345 -25.04 17.49 -2.51
N ARG A 346 -26.01 16.59 -2.53
CA ARG A 346 -25.93 15.25 -3.14
C ARG A 346 -27.16 15.10 -4.02
N PHE A 347 -26.93 14.72 -5.24
CA PHE A 347 -28.01 14.63 -6.23
C PHE A 347 -28.46 13.19 -6.46
N THR A 348 -27.95 12.25 -5.65
CA THR A 348 -28.38 10.85 -5.61
C THR A 348 -28.40 10.31 -4.18
N GLU A 349 -29.35 9.43 -3.91
CA GLU A 349 -29.40 8.64 -2.68
C GLU A 349 -28.65 7.29 -2.83
N ALA A 350 -28.49 6.81 -4.08
CA ALA A 350 -27.79 5.58 -4.40
C ALA A 350 -26.25 5.81 -4.38
N LYS A 351 -25.68 5.83 -3.19
CA LYS A 351 -24.24 6.03 -2.99
C LYS A 351 -23.63 4.90 -2.18
N ALA A 352 -22.38 4.59 -2.46
CA ALA A 352 -21.59 3.59 -1.76
C ALA A 352 -20.23 4.18 -1.37
N LEU A 353 -19.69 3.75 -0.23
CA LEU A 353 -18.37 4.17 0.27
C LEU A 353 -17.50 2.94 0.56
N LEU A 354 -16.39 2.84 -0.13
CA LEU A 354 -15.29 1.94 0.21
C LEU A 354 -14.40 2.65 1.23
N PRO A 355 -14.36 2.18 2.49
CA PRO A 355 -13.46 2.75 3.48
C PRO A 355 -12.01 2.34 3.24
N GLN A 356 -11.06 3.02 3.88
CA GLN A 356 -9.64 2.70 3.77
C GLN A 356 -9.29 1.28 4.26
N ASP A 357 -9.99 0.79 5.29
CA ASP A 357 -9.94 -0.62 5.71
C ASP A 357 -11.18 -1.35 5.16
N PRO A 358 -11.03 -2.22 4.15
CA PRO A 358 -12.16 -2.95 3.56
C PRO A 358 -12.86 -3.90 4.53
N ARG A 359 -12.15 -4.34 5.59
CA ARG A 359 -12.70 -5.24 6.63
C ARG A 359 -13.90 -4.64 7.37
N ALA A 360 -13.99 -3.31 7.39
CA ALA A 360 -15.14 -2.61 7.97
C ALA A 360 -16.48 -2.91 7.25
N LEU A 361 -16.43 -3.53 6.06
CA LEU A 361 -17.60 -3.94 5.29
C LEU A 361 -17.94 -5.43 5.45
N PHE A 362 -17.08 -6.22 6.11
CA PHE A 362 -17.23 -7.67 6.19
C PHE A 362 -17.90 -8.09 7.48
N ALA A 363 -18.99 -8.87 7.34
CA ALA A 363 -19.82 -9.36 8.44
C ALA A 363 -20.06 -10.87 8.38
N GLU A 364 -19.84 -11.51 7.23
CA GLU A 364 -20.20 -12.90 6.97
C GLU A 364 -18.97 -13.84 7.07
N GLU A 365 -19.23 -15.15 7.19
CA GLU A 365 -18.19 -16.16 7.38
C GLU A 365 -17.52 -16.60 6.07
N THR A 366 -18.16 -16.41 4.92
CA THR A 366 -17.60 -16.77 3.62
C THR A 366 -17.65 -15.59 2.65
N VAL A 367 -16.74 -15.58 1.67
CA VAL A 367 -16.72 -14.60 0.57
C VAL A 367 -18.05 -14.62 -0.20
N ASP A 368 -18.61 -15.79 -0.38
CA ASP A 368 -19.88 -15.99 -1.07
C ASP A 368 -21.05 -15.36 -0.31
N ASP A 369 -21.18 -15.67 0.98
CA ASP A 369 -22.21 -15.11 1.86
C ASP A 369 -22.07 -13.59 1.97
N GLU A 370 -20.83 -13.09 2.03
CA GLU A 370 -20.50 -11.67 2.08
C GLU A 370 -21.06 -10.91 0.86
N LEU A 371 -20.94 -11.48 -0.33
CA LEU A 371 -21.52 -10.88 -1.54
C LEU A 371 -23.05 -11.03 -1.59
N MET A 372 -23.60 -12.05 -0.95
CA MET A 372 -25.07 -12.26 -0.88
C MET A 372 -25.77 -11.42 0.21
N GLU A 373 -25.04 -10.89 1.20
CA GLU A 373 -25.60 -10.22 2.39
C GLU A 373 -26.63 -9.14 2.05
N TRP A 374 -26.38 -8.32 1.04
CA TRP A 374 -27.25 -7.21 0.66
C TRP A 374 -28.23 -7.51 -0.48
N SER A 375 -28.37 -8.79 -0.87
CA SER A 375 -29.32 -9.23 -1.93
C SER A 375 -30.78 -9.07 -1.58
N GLY A 376 -31.10 -8.84 -0.31
CA GLY A 376 -32.45 -8.62 0.19
C GLY A 376 -33.19 -7.52 -0.56
N GLY A 377 -34.49 -7.80 -0.90
CA GLY A 377 -35.31 -6.85 -1.66
C GLY A 377 -35.20 -6.97 -3.18
N GLY A 378 -34.54 -8.01 -3.71
CA GLY A 378 -34.49 -8.30 -5.16
C GLY A 378 -33.61 -7.34 -5.97
N ARG A 379 -32.64 -6.67 -5.34
CA ARG A 379 -31.69 -5.77 -6.00
C ARG A 379 -30.73 -6.51 -6.93
N TYR A 380 -30.30 -7.69 -6.53
CA TYR A 380 -29.45 -8.60 -7.27
C TYR A 380 -29.67 -10.04 -6.75
N GLY A 381 -29.22 -11.05 -7.48
CA GLY A 381 -29.43 -12.45 -7.15
C GLY A 381 -28.16 -13.27 -7.27
N ARG A 382 -28.30 -14.58 -7.16
CA ARG A 382 -27.19 -15.56 -7.21
C ARG A 382 -26.33 -15.41 -8.48
N ALA A 383 -26.97 -15.26 -9.63
CA ALA A 383 -26.27 -15.11 -10.91
C ALA A 383 -25.36 -13.85 -10.92
N ASP A 384 -25.84 -12.73 -10.35
CA ASP A 384 -25.02 -11.50 -10.26
C ASP A 384 -23.80 -11.71 -9.36
N VAL A 385 -23.93 -12.52 -8.29
CA VAL A 385 -22.80 -12.85 -7.38
C VAL A 385 -21.81 -13.80 -8.05
N ASP A 386 -22.28 -14.83 -8.75
CA ASP A 386 -21.41 -15.76 -9.48
C ASP A 386 -20.58 -15.01 -10.56
N ASP A 387 -21.25 -14.11 -11.30
CA ASP A 387 -20.59 -13.24 -12.28
C ASP A 387 -19.56 -12.31 -11.59
N MET A 388 -19.91 -11.70 -10.45
CA MET A 388 -18.99 -10.84 -9.70
C MET A 388 -17.77 -11.60 -9.22
N LEU A 389 -17.92 -12.79 -8.64
CA LEU A 389 -16.81 -13.66 -8.24
C LEU A 389 -15.86 -13.97 -9.39
N ALA A 390 -16.42 -14.25 -10.57
CA ALA A 390 -15.63 -14.53 -11.77
C ALA A 390 -14.85 -13.27 -12.22
N HIS A 391 -15.48 -12.09 -12.21
CA HIS A 391 -14.85 -10.83 -12.61
C HIS A 391 -13.72 -10.40 -11.68
N LEU A 392 -13.89 -10.64 -10.37
CA LEU A 392 -12.86 -10.33 -9.37
C LEU A 392 -11.76 -11.41 -9.28
N GLY A 393 -11.92 -12.53 -9.99
CA GLY A 393 -11.00 -13.67 -9.91
C GLY A 393 -11.04 -14.39 -8.56
N LEU A 394 -12.16 -14.30 -7.81
CA LEU A 394 -12.34 -14.83 -6.47
C LEU A 394 -13.12 -16.15 -6.40
N VAL A 395 -13.45 -16.76 -7.53
CA VAL A 395 -14.21 -18.03 -7.58
C VAL A 395 -13.57 -19.12 -6.71
N HIS A 396 -12.24 -19.24 -6.75
CA HIS A 396 -11.48 -20.21 -5.96
C HIS A 396 -11.51 -19.94 -4.45
N ALA A 397 -11.86 -18.74 -4.05
CA ALA A 397 -11.88 -18.27 -2.67
C ALA A 397 -13.31 -18.12 -2.11
N ALA A 398 -14.35 -18.50 -2.87
CA ALA A 398 -15.75 -18.30 -2.50
C ALA A 398 -16.14 -18.87 -1.12
N ALA A 399 -15.54 -20.01 -0.74
CA ALA A 399 -15.78 -20.69 0.54
C ALA A 399 -14.82 -20.26 1.67
N LEU A 400 -13.85 -19.38 1.39
CA LEU A 400 -12.91 -18.90 2.40
C LEU A 400 -13.54 -17.78 3.23
N HIS A 401 -13.03 -17.60 4.45
CA HIS A 401 -13.37 -16.45 5.27
C HIS A 401 -12.79 -15.17 4.66
N PRO A 402 -13.50 -14.03 4.61
CA PRO A 402 -13.00 -12.77 4.02
C PRO A 402 -11.65 -12.30 4.62
N TYR A 403 -11.37 -12.61 5.87
CA TYR A 403 -10.11 -12.25 6.53
C TYR A 403 -8.93 -13.14 6.14
N ASP A 404 -9.17 -14.32 5.54
CA ASP A 404 -8.11 -15.19 5.04
C ASP A 404 -7.62 -14.77 3.64
N LEU A 405 -8.33 -13.84 3.00
CA LEU A 405 -7.92 -13.24 1.73
C LEU A 405 -6.71 -12.34 1.89
N SER A 406 -5.88 -12.24 0.85
CA SER A 406 -4.85 -11.21 0.77
C SER A 406 -5.47 -9.81 0.82
N GLY A 407 -4.70 -8.80 1.27
CA GLY A 407 -5.20 -7.41 1.34
C GLY A 407 -5.77 -6.90 0.01
N GLY A 408 -5.16 -7.28 -1.11
CA GLY A 408 -5.66 -6.95 -2.45
C GLY A 408 -6.98 -7.62 -2.79
N GLN A 409 -7.13 -8.90 -2.44
CA GLN A 409 -8.38 -9.64 -2.63
C GLN A 409 -9.50 -9.09 -1.74
N GLN A 410 -9.19 -8.69 -0.49
CA GLN A 410 -10.15 -8.02 0.40
C GLN A 410 -10.66 -6.72 -0.20
N GLN A 411 -9.76 -5.93 -0.80
CA GLN A 411 -10.11 -4.66 -1.45
C GLN A 411 -11.03 -4.89 -2.67
N LEU A 412 -10.74 -5.89 -3.48
CA LEU A 412 -11.57 -6.27 -4.62
C LEU A 412 -12.92 -6.84 -4.19
N LEU A 413 -12.96 -7.68 -3.15
CA LEU A 413 -14.21 -8.21 -2.56
C LEU A 413 -15.12 -7.07 -2.10
N ALA A 414 -14.56 -6.13 -1.33
CA ALA A 414 -15.31 -4.96 -0.85
C ALA A 414 -15.84 -4.10 -2.00
N LEU A 415 -15.04 -3.88 -3.05
CA LEU A 415 -15.50 -3.18 -4.25
C LEU A 415 -16.67 -3.94 -4.92
N GLY A 416 -16.55 -5.25 -5.12
CA GLY A 416 -17.60 -6.09 -5.72
C GLY A 416 -18.92 -6.01 -4.95
N LYS A 417 -18.85 -6.10 -3.62
CA LYS A 417 -20.01 -5.94 -2.74
C LYS A 417 -20.72 -4.60 -2.95
N LEU A 418 -19.94 -3.51 -3.07
CA LEU A 418 -20.49 -2.17 -3.32
C LEU A 418 -21.07 -2.03 -4.74
N LEU A 419 -20.50 -2.69 -5.75
CA LEU A 419 -20.99 -2.63 -7.12
C LEU A 419 -22.29 -3.41 -7.32
N LEU A 420 -22.50 -4.50 -6.58
CA LEU A 420 -23.74 -5.28 -6.62
C LEU A 420 -24.99 -4.46 -6.26
N VAL A 421 -24.88 -3.45 -5.40
CA VAL A 421 -25.99 -2.55 -5.07
C VAL A 421 -26.23 -1.45 -6.10
N LYS A 422 -25.48 -1.44 -7.20
CA LYS A 422 -25.63 -0.53 -8.36
C LYS A 422 -25.67 0.96 -7.94
N PRO A 423 -24.61 1.49 -7.31
CA PRO A 423 -24.57 2.89 -6.87
C PRO A 423 -24.53 3.85 -8.08
N GLU A 424 -25.09 5.04 -7.93
CA GLU A 424 -24.91 6.16 -8.88
C GLU A 424 -23.67 7.01 -8.52
N LEU A 425 -23.26 7.00 -7.23
CA LEU A 425 -22.06 7.66 -6.72
C LEU A 425 -21.24 6.66 -5.90
N LEU A 426 -20.05 6.35 -6.37
CA LEU A 426 -19.09 5.48 -5.72
C LEU A 426 -17.97 6.33 -5.10
N LEU A 427 -17.82 6.26 -3.80
CA LEU A 427 -16.78 6.95 -3.02
C LEU A 427 -15.74 5.92 -2.59
N LEU A 428 -14.45 6.18 -2.84
CA LEU A 428 -13.37 5.24 -2.59
C LEU A 428 -12.25 5.90 -1.80
N ASP A 429 -11.90 5.33 -0.65
CA ASP A 429 -10.80 5.81 0.18
C ASP A 429 -9.60 4.88 0.06
N GLU A 430 -8.54 5.35 -0.60
CA GLU A 430 -7.30 4.62 -0.90
C GLU A 430 -7.55 3.25 -1.58
N PRO A 431 -8.27 3.19 -2.73
CA PRO A 431 -8.69 1.94 -3.33
C PRO A 431 -7.56 1.05 -3.85
N THR A 432 -6.36 1.61 -4.06
CA THR A 432 -5.18 0.88 -4.56
C THR A 432 -4.21 0.45 -3.48
N LYS A 433 -4.53 0.73 -2.21
CA LYS A 433 -3.64 0.42 -1.09
C LYS A 433 -3.41 -1.08 -0.95
N GLY A 434 -2.13 -1.49 -1.01
CA GLY A 434 -1.75 -2.90 -0.85
C GLY A 434 -2.09 -3.80 -2.03
N LEU A 435 -2.52 -3.24 -3.18
CA LEU A 435 -2.76 -4.00 -4.40
C LEU A 435 -1.45 -4.30 -5.14
N ASP A 436 -1.29 -5.53 -5.57
CA ASP A 436 -0.30 -5.89 -6.58
C ASP A 436 -0.71 -5.39 -7.97
N THR A 437 0.17 -5.55 -8.95
CA THR A 437 -0.08 -5.08 -10.33
C THR A 437 -1.32 -5.70 -10.96
N ALA A 438 -1.62 -6.99 -10.68
CA ALA A 438 -2.78 -7.69 -11.23
C ALA A 438 -4.08 -7.12 -10.63
N SER A 439 -4.15 -7.00 -9.30
CA SER A 439 -5.30 -6.43 -8.59
C SER A 439 -5.52 -4.95 -8.93
N ARG A 440 -4.43 -4.16 -9.13
CA ARG A 440 -4.53 -2.77 -9.61
C ARG A 440 -5.16 -2.68 -11.00
N ARG A 441 -4.83 -3.61 -11.91
CA ARG A 441 -5.48 -3.67 -13.24
C ARG A 441 -6.97 -4.00 -13.14
N LEU A 442 -7.36 -4.93 -12.27
CA LEU A 442 -8.77 -5.25 -12.04
C LEU A 442 -9.52 -4.03 -11.48
N MET A 443 -8.96 -3.36 -10.48
CA MET A 443 -9.50 -2.12 -9.92
C MET A 443 -9.68 -1.05 -11.02
N ALA A 444 -8.63 -0.78 -11.81
CA ALA A 444 -8.67 0.22 -12.89
C ALA A 444 -9.79 -0.08 -13.91
N ARG A 445 -9.90 -1.34 -14.36
CA ARG A 445 -10.95 -1.78 -15.28
C ARG A 445 -12.34 -1.63 -14.70
N ALA A 446 -12.53 -1.97 -13.41
CA ALA A 446 -13.81 -1.81 -12.73
C ALA A 446 -14.22 -0.33 -12.64
N LEU A 447 -13.29 0.59 -12.34
CA LEU A 447 -13.60 2.01 -12.28
C LEU A 447 -13.90 2.62 -13.65
N VAL A 448 -13.14 2.24 -14.69
CA VAL A 448 -13.43 2.67 -16.07
C VAL A 448 -14.79 2.13 -16.51
N TRP A 449 -15.11 0.87 -16.23
CA TRP A 449 -16.42 0.30 -16.48
C TRP A 449 -17.54 1.11 -15.78
N CYS A 450 -17.35 1.47 -14.51
CA CYS A 450 -18.30 2.31 -13.76
C CYS A 450 -18.58 3.63 -14.50
N ARG A 451 -17.52 4.35 -14.91
CA ARG A 451 -17.63 5.59 -15.67
C ARG A 451 -18.41 5.41 -16.97
N ASP A 452 -18.05 4.38 -17.75
CA ASP A 452 -18.63 4.10 -19.06
C ASP A 452 -20.13 3.72 -18.95
N HIS A 453 -20.55 3.23 -17.76
CA HIS A 453 -21.96 2.96 -17.44
C HIS A 453 -22.66 4.11 -16.68
N GLY A 454 -22.01 5.27 -16.56
CA GLY A 454 -22.60 6.49 -16.01
C GLY A 454 -22.58 6.56 -14.48
N VAL A 455 -21.84 5.67 -13.81
CA VAL A 455 -21.55 5.76 -12.36
C VAL A 455 -20.51 6.85 -12.15
N THR A 456 -20.78 7.75 -11.22
CA THR A 456 -19.81 8.75 -10.80
C THR A 456 -18.86 8.16 -9.77
N VAL A 457 -17.57 8.31 -9.95
CA VAL A 457 -16.56 7.84 -9.01
C VAL A 457 -15.80 9.03 -8.42
N LEU A 458 -15.71 9.08 -7.09
CA LEU A 458 -14.83 10.01 -6.38
C LEU A 458 -13.87 9.19 -5.52
N MET A 459 -12.60 9.24 -5.84
CA MET A 459 -11.57 8.49 -5.09
C MET A 459 -10.57 9.42 -4.40
N ALA A 460 -10.25 9.13 -3.16
CA ALA A 460 -9.13 9.73 -2.44
C ALA A 460 -7.94 8.77 -2.51
N THR A 461 -6.81 9.24 -3.01
CA THR A 461 -5.61 8.39 -3.11
C THR A 461 -4.33 9.22 -3.22
N HIS A 462 -3.22 8.60 -2.90
CA HIS A 462 -1.86 9.12 -3.14
C HIS A 462 -1.17 8.43 -4.34
N ASP A 463 -1.81 7.43 -4.95
CA ASP A 463 -1.29 6.67 -6.10
C ASP A 463 -1.44 7.47 -7.40
N LEU A 464 -0.46 8.34 -7.67
CA LEU A 464 -0.48 9.23 -8.84
C LEU A 464 -0.40 8.50 -10.17
N ASP A 465 0.32 7.36 -10.23
CA ASP A 465 0.39 6.52 -11.43
C ASP A 465 -0.99 5.95 -11.79
N PHE A 466 -1.76 5.53 -10.78
CA PHE A 466 -3.13 5.05 -10.96
C PHE A 466 -4.05 6.18 -11.40
N VAL A 467 -4.00 7.32 -10.70
CA VAL A 467 -4.81 8.51 -11.03
C VAL A 467 -4.58 8.95 -12.47
N ASN A 468 -3.32 9.04 -12.91
CA ASN A 468 -2.97 9.46 -14.27
C ASN A 468 -3.56 8.56 -15.37
N GLN A 469 -3.82 7.28 -15.06
CA GLN A 469 -4.34 6.32 -16.03
C GLN A 469 -5.87 6.21 -16.03
N VAL A 470 -6.55 6.52 -14.93
CA VAL A 470 -7.99 6.27 -14.81
C VAL A 470 -8.84 7.53 -14.58
N ALA A 471 -8.27 8.59 -13.99
CA ALA A 471 -9.06 9.76 -13.60
C ALA A 471 -9.31 10.73 -14.77
N ASP A 472 -10.51 11.29 -14.81
CA ASP A 472 -10.88 12.36 -15.73
C ASP A 472 -10.49 13.72 -15.14
N ASP A 473 -10.81 13.93 -13.84
CA ASP A 473 -10.50 15.15 -13.10
C ASP A 473 -9.67 14.86 -11.85
N VAL A 474 -8.81 15.81 -11.50
CA VAL A 474 -7.97 15.73 -10.29
C VAL A 474 -8.12 17.01 -9.48
N SER A 475 -8.43 16.87 -8.19
CA SER A 475 -8.41 17.95 -7.21
C SER A 475 -7.27 17.74 -6.22
N MET A 476 -6.42 18.74 -6.06
CA MET A 476 -5.35 18.74 -5.05
C MET A 476 -5.90 19.30 -3.73
N VAL A 477 -5.87 18.47 -2.69
CA VAL A 477 -6.23 18.86 -1.32
C VAL A 477 -4.98 19.25 -0.56
N PHE A 478 -4.93 20.47 -0.06
CA PHE A 478 -3.83 20.99 0.74
C PHE A 478 -4.36 21.83 1.90
N ASP A 479 -3.88 21.60 3.10
CA ASP A 479 -4.27 22.32 4.34
C ASP A 479 -5.80 22.47 4.53
N GLY A 480 -6.55 21.41 4.20
CA GLY A 480 -8.00 21.38 4.34
C GLY A 480 -8.79 22.18 3.28
N GLN A 481 -8.14 22.57 2.19
CA GLN A 481 -8.74 23.30 1.06
C GLN A 481 -8.45 22.58 -0.26
N ILE A 482 -9.23 22.87 -1.30
CA ILE A 482 -8.88 22.49 -2.68
C ILE A 482 -7.96 23.57 -3.24
N ALA A 483 -6.70 23.20 -3.48
CA ALA A 483 -5.70 24.12 -4.06
C ALA A 483 -5.93 24.33 -5.57
N CYS A 484 -6.32 23.26 -6.29
CA CYS A 484 -6.71 23.31 -7.70
C CYS A 484 -7.60 22.12 -8.05
N THR A 485 -8.41 22.27 -9.09
CA THR A 485 -9.13 21.19 -9.79
C THR A 485 -8.88 21.33 -11.27
N GLN A 486 -8.37 20.28 -11.91
CA GLN A 486 -7.98 20.29 -13.33
C GLN A 486 -8.29 18.93 -13.97
N PRO A 487 -8.51 18.88 -15.30
CA PRO A 487 -8.47 17.64 -16.06
C PRO A 487 -7.14 16.91 -15.80
N SER A 488 -7.18 15.58 -15.74
CA SER A 488 -6.01 14.75 -15.39
C SER A 488 -4.77 15.06 -16.26
N GLY A 489 -4.94 15.19 -17.58
CA GLY A 489 -3.85 15.52 -18.49
C GLY A 489 -3.16 16.86 -18.22
N GLU A 490 -3.93 17.89 -17.84
CA GLU A 490 -3.41 19.21 -17.47
C GLU A 490 -2.73 19.18 -16.10
N PHE A 491 -3.34 18.47 -15.15
CA PHE A 491 -2.81 18.34 -13.80
C PHE A 491 -1.39 17.79 -13.80
N PHE A 492 -1.15 16.67 -14.50
CA PHE A 492 0.16 16.00 -14.51
C PHE A 492 1.21 16.71 -15.39
N THR A 493 0.82 17.50 -16.36
CA THR A 493 1.75 18.30 -17.16
C THR A 493 2.14 19.62 -16.50
N GLY A 494 1.23 20.23 -15.73
CA GLY A 494 1.40 21.54 -15.09
C GLY A 494 2.08 21.49 -13.72
N ASN A 495 2.04 20.36 -13.00
CA ASN A 495 2.59 20.25 -11.65
C ASN A 495 4.05 19.78 -11.65
N VAL A 496 4.89 20.38 -10.81
CA VAL A 496 6.32 20.05 -10.70
C VAL A 496 6.56 18.85 -9.79
N TYR A 497 5.80 18.72 -8.70
CA TYR A 497 6.01 17.72 -7.64
C TYR A 497 5.03 16.56 -7.67
N TYR A 498 3.85 16.76 -8.26
CA TYR A 498 2.82 15.73 -8.44
C TYR A 498 2.90 15.18 -9.87
N ARG A 499 4.01 14.49 -10.17
CA ARG A 499 4.20 13.76 -11.43
C ARG A 499 4.29 12.27 -11.12
N PRO A 500 3.59 11.43 -11.93
CA PRO A 500 3.68 9.98 -11.80
C PRO A 500 5.07 9.46 -12.19
#